data_39f75d53e35860a633e192334c727b81
#
_entry.id   39f75d53e35860a633e192334c727b81
#
_cell.length_a   1.000
_cell.length_b   1.000
_cell.length_c   1.000
_cell.angle_alpha   90.00
_cell.angle_beta   90.00
_cell.angle_gamma   90.00
#
_symmetry.space_group_name_H-M   'P 1'
#
loop_
_entity.id
_entity.type
_entity.pdbx_description
1 polymer ?
#
loop_
_entity_poly.entity_id
_entity_poly.type
_entity_poly.pdbx_seq_one_letter_code
_entity_poly.pdbx_strand_id
1 'polypeptide(L)'
;MFSTRTALTSLRPSLAAARRPQRHIPRRTFVSSTIHNLSEGFLDLAIALPWPPEWPPYSCTIILVTVVTRLAFTVPFSVWAKNRQWRAENIVVPQLKQEMPSIHKQVQQDMKRDGFRGDKEAVIAEINKRSRVVAKERRSELLKQNNCSPMPTIAMPIITQLPLFVGTSMVFAEAARAPTVLDSEAFFTLTSLSHADSTLTLPIMLGIITLANVESSKWFVSAEVLKREQEVAKWTAERRARGEQVLQPSKIYQTALRILSVGRILIAAMVPGTVQLYWVTSATFGLFQSWTLDYWDMRRRQRHAISEKQKDSA
;
A
#
# COMPACT_ATOMS: atom_id res chain seq x y z
N MET A 1 40.28 -48.12 -81.11
CA MET A 1 41.00 -48.34 -79.86
C MET A 1 40.80 -47.10 -79.00
N PHE A 2 39.80 -47.05 -78.13
CA PHE A 2 39.60 -45.95 -77.19
C PHE A 2 39.39 -46.56 -75.80
N SER A 3 40.32 -46.25 -74.91
CA SER A 3 40.36 -46.63 -73.49
C SER A 3 39.62 -45.57 -72.67
N THR A 4 38.51 -45.89 -72.10
CA THR A 4 37.76 -45.09 -71.19
C THR A 4 38.18 -45.38 -69.74
N ARG A 5 38.89 -44.49 -69.09
CA ARG A 5 39.16 -44.53 -67.65
C ARG A 5 37.94 -43.99 -66.91
N THR A 6 37.25 -44.84 -66.18
CA THR A 6 36.22 -44.50 -65.22
C THR A 6 36.89 -44.04 -63.92
N ALA A 7 36.70 -42.78 -63.55
CA ALA A 7 37.12 -42.22 -62.28
C ALA A 7 36.05 -42.53 -61.18
N LEU A 8 36.43 -43.34 -60.20
CA LEU A 8 35.64 -43.61 -59.00
C LEU A 8 35.82 -42.45 -58.02
N THR A 9 34.84 -41.56 -57.95
CA THR A 9 34.72 -40.55 -56.93
C THR A 9 34.20 -41.19 -55.63
N SER A 10 35.08 -41.30 -54.63
CA SER A 10 34.74 -41.79 -53.29
C SER A 10 33.90 -40.73 -52.56
N LEU A 11 32.60 -40.97 -52.39
CA LEU A 11 31.73 -40.23 -51.49
C LEU A 11 32.11 -40.55 -50.04
N ARG A 12 32.80 -39.64 -49.36
CA ARG A 12 32.95 -39.65 -47.90
C ARG A 12 31.63 -39.15 -47.30
N PRO A 13 30.91 -39.93 -46.44
CA PRO A 13 29.80 -39.39 -45.67
C PRO A 13 30.34 -38.45 -44.61
N SER A 14 29.98 -37.18 -44.75
CA SER A 14 30.20 -36.17 -43.72
C SER A 14 29.38 -36.56 -42.47
N LEU A 15 30.05 -37.05 -41.44
CA LEU A 15 29.49 -37.19 -40.10
C LEU A 15 29.18 -35.80 -39.57
N ALA A 16 27.99 -35.26 -39.89
CA ALA A 16 27.44 -34.14 -39.21
C ALA A 16 27.28 -34.53 -37.74
N ALA A 17 28.20 -34.07 -36.91
CA ALA A 17 28.13 -34.21 -35.45
C ALA A 17 26.79 -33.60 -35.00
N ALA A 18 25.84 -34.47 -34.67
CA ALA A 18 24.57 -34.11 -34.06
C ALA A 18 24.93 -33.36 -32.77
N ARG A 19 24.87 -32.03 -32.82
CA ARG A 19 24.92 -31.16 -31.63
C ARG A 19 23.79 -31.61 -30.73
N ARG A 20 24.09 -32.35 -29.65
CA ARG A 20 23.17 -32.60 -28.55
C ARG A 20 22.65 -31.25 -28.08
N PRO A 21 21.33 -31.06 -28.03
CA PRO A 21 20.79 -29.83 -27.46
C PRO A 21 21.30 -29.75 -26.03
N GLN A 22 22.14 -28.74 -25.75
CA GLN A 22 22.52 -28.40 -24.38
C GLN A 22 21.20 -28.07 -23.66
N ARG A 23 20.78 -28.96 -22.76
CA ARG A 23 19.73 -28.65 -21.80
C ARG A 23 20.23 -27.43 -21.02
N HIS A 24 19.71 -26.25 -21.34
CA HIS A 24 19.82 -25.09 -20.48
C HIS A 24 19.17 -25.45 -19.14
N ILE A 25 19.98 -25.87 -18.20
CA ILE A 25 19.57 -25.92 -16.79
C ILE A 25 19.38 -24.47 -16.42
N PRO A 26 18.12 -24.02 -16.13
CA PRO A 26 17.89 -22.63 -15.76
C PRO A 26 18.72 -22.38 -14.49
N ARG A 27 19.72 -21.51 -14.59
CA ARG A 27 20.42 -21.04 -13.40
C ARG A 27 19.36 -20.39 -12.52
N ARG A 28 19.04 -21.03 -11.40
CA ARG A 28 18.18 -20.42 -10.38
C ARG A 28 18.78 -19.06 -10.04
N THR A 29 18.02 -17.99 -10.28
CA THR A 29 18.45 -16.66 -9.87
C THR A 29 18.54 -16.63 -8.34
N PHE A 30 19.37 -15.76 -7.78
CA PHE A 30 19.52 -15.59 -6.32
C PHE A 30 18.14 -15.48 -5.63
N VAL A 31 17.22 -14.73 -6.20
CA VAL A 31 15.84 -14.56 -5.70
C VAL A 31 15.08 -15.88 -5.65
N SER A 32 15.15 -16.70 -6.72
CA SER A 32 14.46 -18.00 -6.76
C SER A 32 15.03 -18.98 -5.73
N SER A 33 16.34 -18.98 -5.51
CA SER A 33 16.97 -19.83 -4.48
C SER A 33 16.56 -19.39 -3.07
N THR A 34 16.52 -18.09 -2.81
CA THR A 34 16.09 -17.55 -1.50
C THR A 34 14.62 -17.88 -1.21
N ILE A 35 13.72 -17.72 -2.19
CA ILE A 35 12.30 -18.07 -2.04
C ILE A 35 12.14 -19.56 -1.73
N HIS A 36 12.87 -20.42 -2.44
CA HIS A 36 12.82 -21.86 -2.21
C HIS A 36 13.29 -22.23 -0.79
N ASN A 37 14.43 -21.74 -0.35
CA ASN A 37 14.94 -21.98 1.01
C ASN A 37 13.96 -21.46 2.10
N LEU A 38 13.33 -20.31 1.85
CA LEU A 38 12.33 -19.78 2.77
C LEU A 38 11.05 -20.62 2.77
N SER A 39 10.66 -21.21 1.64
CA SER A 39 9.49 -22.10 1.57
C SER A 39 9.75 -23.42 2.32
N GLU A 40 10.93 -23.99 2.21
CA GLU A 40 11.34 -25.16 3.00
C GLU A 40 11.40 -24.83 4.50
N GLY A 41 12.02 -23.71 4.88
CA GLY A 41 12.07 -23.25 6.26
C GLY A 41 10.68 -22.98 6.86
N PHE A 42 9.70 -22.56 6.05
CA PHE A 42 8.31 -22.43 6.49
C PHE A 42 7.68 -23.81 6.78
N LEU A 43 7.90 -24.81 5.93
CA LEU A 43 7.38 -26.17 6.12
C LEU A 43 7.98 -26.82 7.37
N ASP A 44 9.28 -26.66 7.57
CA ASP A 44 9.98 -27.15 8.78
C ASP A 44 9.48 -26.46 10.04
N LEU A 45 9.26 -25.14 9.98
CA LEU A 45 8.71 -24.37 11.09
C LEU A 45 7.32 -24.85 11.49
N ALA A 46 6.46 -25.21 10.53
CA ALA A 46 5.10 -25.65 10.79
C ALA A 46 5.08 -26.97 11.59
N ILE A 47 6.06 -27.86 11.34
CA ILE A 47 6.21 -29.13 12.06
C ILE A 47 6.94 -28.94 13.41
N ALA A 48 7.88 -28.00 13.47
CA ALA A 48 8.66 -27.73 14.68
C ALA A 48 7.86 -27.05 15.80
N LEU A 49 6.80 -26.32 15.44
CA LEU A 49 5.95 -25.64 16.41
C LEU A 49 5.04 -26.66 17.14
N PRO A 50 4.90 -26.56 18.50
CA PRO A 50 4.09 -27.45 19.28
C PRO A 50 2.59 -27.14 19.19
N TRP A 51 2.00 -27.34 18.03
CA TRP A 51 0.57 -27.15 17.82
C TRP A 51 -0.23 -28.26 18.52
N PRO A 52 -1.43 -27.97 19.06
CA PRO A 52 -2.35 -29.01 19.53
C PRO A 52 -2.65 -30.00 18.39
N PRO A 53 -2.80 -31.30 18.69
CA PRO A 53 -2.99 -32.32 17.63
C PRO A 53 -4.24 -32.13 16.76
N GLU A 54 -5.23 -31.40 17.26
CA GLU A 54 -6.48 -31.10 16.54
C GLU A 54 -6.37 -29.89 15.62
N TRP A 55 -5.27 -29.12 15.70
CA TRP A 55 -5.10 -27.90 14.91
C TRP A 55 -4.31 -28.17 13.63
N PRO A 56 -4.73 -27.59 12.50
CA PRO A 56 -4.01 -27.72 11.24
C PRO A 56 -2.68 -26.95 11.29
N PRO A 57 -1.52 -27.64 11.35
CA PRO A 57 -0.24 -27.02 11.66
C PRO A 57 0.21 -25.99 10.62
N TYR A 58 0.02 -26.28 9.33
CA TYR A 58 0.45 -25.37 8.27
C TYR A 58 -0.42 -24.11 8.21
N SER A 59 -1.74 -24.23 8.33
CA SER A 59 -2.66 -23.10 8.35
C SER A 59 -2.39 -22.19 9.55
N CYS A 60 -2.21 -22.77 10.74
CA CYS A 60 -1.88 -22.03 11.96
C CYS A 60 -0.53 -21.31 11.83
N THR A 61 0.44 -21.96 11.20
CA THR A 61 1.76 -21.34 10.97
C THR A 61 1.67 -20.21 9.94
N ILE A 62 0.88 -20.32 8.87
CA ILE A 62 0.63 -19.21 7.93
C ILE A 62 0.07 -18.01 8.68
N ILE A 63 -0.94 -18.22 9.52
CA ILE A 63 -1.56 -17.15 10.32
C ILE A 63 -0.53 -16.54 11.28
N LEU A 64 0.20 -17.37 12.03
CA LEU A 64 1.22 -16.92 12.99
C LEU A 64 2.32 -16.09 12.31
N VAL A 65 2.94 -16.62 11.26
CA VAL A 65 4.00 -15.94 10.51
C VAL A 65 3.50 -14.61 9.94
N THR A 66 2.25 -14.60 9.44
CA THR A 66 1.63 -13.36 8.94
C THR A 66 1.48 -12.32 10.06
N VAL A 67 0.95 -12.70 11.22
CA VAL A 67 0.76 -11.79 12.35
C VAL A 67 2.11 -11.29 12.87
N VAL A 68 3.07 -12.19 13.10
CA VAL A 68 4.40 -11.84 13.62
C VAL A 68 5.14 -10.90 12.66
N THR A 69 5.17 -11.20 11.37
CA THR A 69 5.83 -10.33 10.38
C THR A 69 5.15 -8.96 10.27
N ARG A 70 3.83 -8.90 10.38
CA ARG A 70 3.09 -7.64 10.43
C ARG A 70 3.41 -6.82 11.68
N LEU A 71 3.44 -7.45 12.85
CA LEU A 71 3.79 -6.79 14.11
C LEU A 71 5.24 -6.28 14.09
N ALA A 72 6.17 -7.07 13.57
CA ALA A 72 7.58 -6.73 13.55
C ALA A 72 7.92 -5.63 12.54
N PHE A 73 7.35 -5.68 11.34
CA PHE A 73 7.72 -4.79 10.26
C PHE A 73 6.66 -3.71 9.96
N THR A 74 5.38 -4.07 9.84
CA THR A 74 4.37 -3.11 9.35
C THR A 74 3.93 -2.13 10.44
N VAL A 75 3.72 -2.61 11.66
CA VAL A 75 3.22 -1.77 12.77
C VAL A 75 4.17 -0.64 13.13
N PRO A 76 5.50 -0.87 13.32
CA PRO A 76 6.43 0.21 13.68
C PRO A 76 6.44 1.36 12.66
N PHE A 77 6.47 1.03 11.36
CA PHE A 77 6.45 2.06 10.31
C PHE A 77 5.11 2.80 10.22
N SER A 78 4.00 2.11 10.49
CA SER A 78 2.68 2.73 10.54
C SER A 78 2.55 3.69 11.72
N VAL A 79 3.01 3.30 12.91
CA VAL A 79 3.06 4.17 14.10
C VAL A 79 3.97 5.39 13.86
N TRP A 80 5.13 5.17 13.26
CA TRP A 80 6.03 6.25 12.89
C TRP A 80 5.37 7.25 11.93
N ALA A 81 4.70 6.76 10.87
CA ALA A 81 3.98 7.59 9.91
C ALA A 81 2.84 8.39 10.58
N LYS A 82 2.04 7.76 11.45
CA LYS A 82 0.98 8.42 12.22
C LYS A 82 1.52 9.50 13.15
N ASN A 83 2.64 9.27 13.83
CA ASN A 83 3.28 10.29 14.67
C ASN A 83 3.74 11.51 13.86
N ARG A 84 4.27 11.30 12.66
CA ARG A 84 4.65 12.41 11.76
C ARG A 84 3.44 13.18 11.25
N GLN A 85 2.37 12.46 10.88
CA GLN A 85 1.12 13.08 10.47
C GLN A 85 0.53 13.91 11.61
N TRP A 86 0.52 13.40 12.83
CA TRP A 86 0.05 14.12 14.01
C TRP A 86 0.83 15.42 14.23
N ARG A 87 2.18 15.39 14.13
CA ARG A 87 3.00 16.61 14.22
C ARG A 87 2.66 17.63 13.14
N ALA A 88 2.48 17.17 11.90
CA ALA A 88 2.09 18.05 10.80
C ALA A 88 0.74 18.75 11.05
N GLU A 89 -0.24 18.05 11.62
CA GLU A 89 -1.57 18.58 11.87
C GLU A 89 -1.66 19.47 13.13
N ASN A 90 -0.97 19.10 14.22
CA ASN A 90 -1.13 19.77 15.50
C ASN A 90 0.00 20.76 15.85
N ILE A 91 1.12 20.76 15.13
CA ILE A 91 2.21 21.72 15.32
C ILE A 91 2.31 22.64 14.12
N VAL A 92 2.50 22.07 12.91
CA VAL A 92 2.80 22.87 11.72
C VAL A 92 1.59 23.66 11.23
N VAL A 93 0.40 23.05 11.21
CA VAL A 93 -0.82 23.74 10.74
C VAL A 93 -1.23 24.90 11.63
N PRO A 94 -1.25 24.80 12.97
CA PRO A 94 -1.54 25.94 13.84
C PRO A 94 -0.47 27.05 13.71
N GLN A 95 0.81 26.71 13.67
CA GLN A 95 1.90 27.66 13.49
C GLN A 95 1.74 28.43 12.16
N LEU A 96 1.46 27.74 11.07
CA LEU A 96 1.20 28.37 9.78
C LEU A 96 -0.03 29.29 9.83
N LYS A 97 -1.10 28.90 10.54
CA LYS A 97 -2.28 29.75 10.73
C LYS A 97 -1.94 31.05 11.48
N GLN A 98 -1.08 30.99 12.47
CA GLN A 98 -0.60 32.18 13.20
C GLN A 98 0.25 33.11 12.33
N GLU A 99 1.05 32.54 11.40
CA GLU A 99 1.87 33.30 10.47
C GLU A 99 1.09 33.85 9.27
N MET A 100 -0.12 33.35 8.95
CA MET A 100 -0.92 33.79 7.79
C MET A 100 -1.20 35.31 7.75
N PRO A 101 -1.56 36.00 8.83
CA PRO A 101 -1.78 37.45 8.78
C PRO A 101 -0.52 38.24 8.41
N SER A 102 0.67 37.81 8.84
CA SER A 102 1.94 38.44 8.49
C SER A 102 2.28 38.21 7.04
N ILE A 103 2.05 37.01 6.51
CA ILE A 103 2.23 36.67 5.10
C ILE A 103 1.33 37.56 4.23
N HIS A 104 0.07 37.72 4.59
CA HIS A 104 -0.86 38.59 3.86
C HIS A 104 -0.38 40.04 3.84
N LYS A 105 0.09 40.57 4.97
CA LYS A 105 0.64 41.94 5.06
C LYS A 105 1.90 42.10 4.19
N GLN A 106 2.82 41.14 4.21
CA GLN A 106 4.01 41.16 3.36
C GLN A 106 3.64 41.19 1.87
N VAL A 107 2.80 40.26 1.43
CA VAL A 107 2.36 40.20 0.04
C VAL A 107 1.66 41.50 -0.40
N GLN A 108 0.86 42.10 0.47
CA GLN A 108 0.21 43.38 0.20
C GLN A 108 1.23 44.53 0.06
N GLN A 109 2.29 44.54 0.88
CA GLN A 109 3.37 45.54 0.76
C GLN A 109 4.17 45.35 -0.52
N ASP A 110 4.50 44.12 -0.85
CA ASP A 110 5.22 43.78 -2.08
C ASP A 110 4.43 44.19 -3.33
N MET A 111 3.11 43.90 -3.36
CA MET A 111 2.24 44.33 -4.45
C MET A 111 2.16 45.87 -4.60
N LYS A 112 2.18 46.61 -3.49
CA LYS A 112 2.25 48.08 -3.52
C LYS A 112 3.57 48.56 -4.07
N ARG A 113 4.69 47.91 -3.74
CA ARG A 113 6.02 48.21 -4.29
C ARG A 113 6.11 47.90 -5.78
N ASP A 114 5.49 46.79 -6.22
CA ASP A 114 5.42 46.38 -7.64
C ASP A 114 4.50 47.31 -8.46
N GLY A 115 3.79 48.27 -7.84
CA GLY A 115 2.91 49.20 -8.52
C GLY A 115 1.68 48.55 -9.14
N PHE A 116 1.27 47.37 -8.69
CA PHE A 116 0.11 46.66 -9.23
C PHE A 116 -1.16 47.48 -9.02
N ARG A 117 -1.78 47.90 -10.12
CA ARG A 117 -3.03 48.65 -10.17
C ARG A 117 -4.10 47.81 -10.87
N GLY A 118 -5.23 47.62 -10.23
CA GLY A 118 -6.35 46.85 -10.77
C GLY A 118 -7.62 47.16 -10.01
N ASP A 119 -8.73 46.63 -10.45
CA ASP A 119 -9.98 46.68 -9.71
C ASP A 119 -9.85 45.96 -8.36
N LYS A 120 -10.66 46.35 -7.37
CA LYS A 120 -10.60 45.77 -5.99
C LYS A 120 -10.64 44.26 -5.99
N GLU A 121 -11.49 43.67 -6.84
CA GLU A 121 -11.59 42.21 -6.93
C GLU A 121 -10.33 41.57 -7.51
N ALA A 122 -9.73 42.17 -8.54
CA ALA A 122 -8.49 41.69 -9.13
C ALA A 122 -7.31 41.77 -8.14
N VAL A 123 -7.23 42.86 -7.37
CA VAL A 123 -6.21 43.03 -6.32
C VAL A 123 -6.36 41.96 -5.23
N ILE A 124 -7.57 41.72 -4.74
CA ILE A 124 -7.84 40.69 -3.72
C ILE A 124 -7.51 39.29 -4.28
N ALA A 125 -7.86 39.00 -5.51
CA ALA A 125 -7.56 37.72 -6.16
C ALA A 125 -6.05 37.48 -6.27
N GLU A 126 -5.28 38.50 -6.67
CA GLU A 126 -3.83 38.40 -6.81
C GLU A 126 -3.13 38.31 -5.43
N ILE A 127 -3.59 39.07 -4.40
CA ILE A 127 -3.11 38.91 -3.03
C ILE A 127 -3.33 37.47 -2.55
N ASN A 128 -4.52 36.92 -2.72
CA ASN A 128 -4.82 35.56 -2.34
C ASN A 128 -3.97 34.52 -3.09
N LYS A 129 -3.71 34.75 -4.38
CA LYS A 129 -2.86 33.88 -5.20
C LYS A 129 -1.41 33.89 -4.72
N ARG A 130 -0.80 35.07 -4.57
CA ARG A 130 0.59 35.22 -4.09
C ARG A 130 0.73 34.72 -2.65
N SER A 131 -0.21 35.03 -1.76
CA SER A 131 -0.20 34.55 -0.37
C SER A 131 -0.26 33.02 -0.29
N ARG A 132 -1.02 32.36 -1.19
CA ARG A 132 -1.02 30.87 -1.26
C ARG A 132 0.32 30.28 -1.66
N VAL A 133 1.05 30.93 -2.56
CA VAL A 133 2.40 30.49 -2.98
C VAL A 133 3.36 30.59 -1.80
N VAL A 134 3.44 31.75 -1.16
CA VAL A 134 4.30 31.98 0.01
C VAL A 134 3.93 31.07 1.18
N ALA A 135 2.64 30.91 1.46
CA ALA A 135 2.17 29.97 2.50
C ALA A 135 2.52 28.51 2.20
N LYS A 136 2.51 28.12 0.91
CA LYS A 136 2.91 26.76 0.50
C LYS A 136 4.42 26.53 0.72
N GLU A 137 5.23 27.49 0.38
CA GLU A 137 6.69 27.45 0.61
C GLU A 137 6.98 27.39 2.11
N ARG A 138 6.39 28.30 2.89
CA ARG A 138 6.53 28.34 4.34
C ARG A 138 6.06 27.04 5.01
N ARG A 139 4.94 26.49 4.57
CA ARG A 139 4.48 25.17 5.02
C ARG A 139 5.50 24.07 4.74
N SER A 140 6.12 24.09 3.56
CA SER A 140 7.15 23.10 3.19
C SER A 140 8.37 23.20 4.09
N GLU A 141 8.81 24.42 4.44
CA GLU A 141 9.91 24.66 5.38
C GLU A 141 9.58 24.15 6.78
N LEU A 142 8.42 24.53 7.33
CA LEU A 142 7.96 24.09 8.64
C LEU A 142 7.84 22.58 8.73
N LEU A 143 7.35 21.92 7.68
CA LEU A 143 7.28 20.47 7.60
C LEU A 143 8.67 19.81 7.60
N LYS A 144 9.65 20.43 6.93
CA LYS A 144 11.04 19.94 6.94
C LYS A 144 11.68 20.13 8.32
N GLN A 145 11.53 21.33 8.93
CA GLN A 145 12.05 21.64 10.27
C GLN A 145 11.53 20.69 11.34
N ASN A 146 10.25 20.33 11.28
CA ASN A 146 9.61 19.41 12.22
C ASN A 146 9.75 17.93 11.82
N ASN A 147 10.56 17.59 10.80
CA ASN A 147 10.74 16.22 10.30
C ASN A 147 9.43 15.51 9.95
N CYS A 148 8.44 16.21 9.40
CA CYS A 148 7.14 15.67 9.03
C CYS A 148 6.77 15.91 7.55
N SER A 149 7.78 15.91 6.67
CA SER A 149 7.58 15.97 5.21
C SER A 149 6.60 14.90 4.72
N PRO A 150 5.65 15.24 3.84
CA PRO A 150 4.57 14.33 3.46
C PRO A 150 5.05 13.13 2.64
N MET A 151 6.02 13.32 1.75
CA MET A 151 6.51 12.24 0.89
C MET A 151 7.07 11.05 1.67
N PRO A 152 8.05 11.19 2.59
CA PRO A 152 8.53 10.07 3.38
C PRO A 152 7.43 9.47 4.28
N THR A 153 6.51 10.30 4.78
CA THR A 153 5.43 9.87 5.68
C THR A 153 4.45 8.93 4.97
N ILE A 154 4.15 9.18 3.69
CA ILE A 154 3.26 8.34 2.88
C ILE A 154 4.02 7.16 2.26
N ALA A 155 5.24 7.40 1.78
CA ALA A 155 5.99 6.41 1.02
C ALA A 155 6.54 5.27 1.90
N MET A 156 6.99 5.56 3.12
CA MET A 156 7.66 4.59 3.98
C MET A 156 6.80 3.35 4.29
N PRO A 157 5.54 3.48 4.75
CA PRO A 157 4.69 2.30 4.96
C PRO A 157 4.47 1.49 3.68
N ILE A 158 4.36 2.13 2.53
CA ILE A 158 4.17 1.44 1.24
C ILE A 158 5.44 0.70 0.84
N ILE A 159 6.60 1.35 0.91
CA ILE A 159 7.90 0.77 0.53
C ILE A 159 8.26 -0.42 1.41
N THR A 160 7.92 -0.38 2.70
CA THR A 160 8.18 -1.50 3.62
C THR A 160 7.19 -2.64 3.47
N GLN A 161 5.92 -2.33 3.21
CA GLN A 161 4.85 -3.32 3.14
C GLN A 161 4.82 -4.08 1.82
N LEU A 162 5.07 -3.42 0.67
CA LEU A 162 4.96 -4.05 -0.65
C LEU A 162 5.97 -5.20 -0.85
N PRO A 163 7.28 -5.02 -0.60
CA PRO A 163 8.25 -6.11 -0.77
C PRO A 163 7.95 -7.29 0.17
N LEU A 164 7.56 -6.99 1.41
CA LEU A 164 7.20 -8.01 2.39
C LEU A 164 5.97 -8.81 1.92
N PHE A 165 4.93 -8.11 1.46
CA PHE A 165 3.70 -8.74 0.97
C PHE A 165 3.93 -9.61 -0.25
N VAL A 166 4.65 -9.10 -1.24
CA VAL A 166 4.98 -9.84 -2.47
C VAL A 166 5.91 -11.01 -2.17
N GLY A 167 6.99 -10.78 -1.40
CA GLY A 167 7.95 -11.81 -1.04
C GLY A 167 7.30 -12.97 -0.28
N THR A 168 6.48 -12.68 0.74
CA THR A 168 5.75 -13.70 1.49
C THR A 168 4.72 -14.44 0.61
N SER A 169 4.02 -13.74 -0.29
CA SER A 169 3.12 -14.37 -1.27
C SER A 169 3.88 -15.35 -2.18
N MET A 170 5.09 -14.99 -2.61
CA MET A 170 5.93 -15.87 -3.45
C MET A 170 6.42 -17.09 -2.67
N VAL A 171 6.77 -16.94 -1.39
CA VAL A 171 7.18 -18.06 -0.52
C VAL A 171 6.04 -19.06 -0.34
N PHE A 172 4.83 -18.58 -0.04
CA PHE A 172 3.67 -19.45 0.11
C PHE A 172 3.21 -20.09 -1.21
N ALA A 173 3.32 -19.36 -2.31
CA ALA A 173 3.05 -19.92 -3.64
C ALA A 173 4.07 -21.00 -4.05
N GLU A 174 5.34 -20.84 -3.66
CA GLU A 174 6.38 -21.85 -3.89
C GLU A 174 6.15 -23.08 -3.02
N ALA A 175 5.81 -22.91 -1.73
CA ALA A 175 5.48 -24.00 -0.82
C ALA A 175 4.27 -24.83 -1.30
N ALA A 176 3.31 -24.20 -1.99
CA ALA A 176 2.13 -24.86 -2.53
C ALA A 176 2.38 -25.62 -3.85
N ARG A 177 3.61 -25.58 -4.42
CA ARG A 177 3.90 -26.32 -5.67
C ARG A 177 3.98 -27.82 -5.43
N ALA A 178 3.28 -28.57 -6.26
CA ALA A 178 3.30 -30.02 -6.22
C ALA A 178 4.68 -30.61 -6.59
N PRO A 179 5.15 -31.69 -5.92
CA PRO A 179 4.50 -32.37 -4.81
C PRO A 179 4.70 -31.64 -3.47
N THR A 180 3.65 -31.44 -2.68
CA THR A 180 3.71 -30.73 -1.41
C THR A 180 2.89 -31.41 -0.32
N VAL A 181 3.34 -31.30 0.91
CA VAL A 181 2.61 -31.79 2.10
C VAL A 181 1.35 -30.95 2.38
N LEU A 182 1.25 -29.74 1.83
CA LEU A 182 0.11 -28.84 1.96
C LEU A 182 -1.16 -29.34 1.28
N ASP A 183 -1.01 -30.36 0.40
CA ASP A 183 -2.13 -30.96 -0.29
C ASP A 183 -3.02 -31.81 0.66
N SER A 184 -2.44 -32.30 1.73
CA SER A 184 -3.14 -33.12 2.73
C SER A 184 -3.87 -32.31 3.79
N GLU A 185 -3.65 -30.99 3.88
CA GLU A 185 -4.27 -30.17 4.92
C GLU A 185 -5.45 -29.37 4.38
N ALA A 186 -6.62 -29.57 5.00
CA ALA A 186 -7.83 -28.77 4.77
C ALA A 186 -7.96 -27.70 5.85
N PHE A 187 -8.46 -26.52 5.48
CA PHE A 187 -8.72 -25.44 6.43
C PHE A 187 -9.93 -24.61 6.03
N PHE A 188 -10.91 -24.50 6.92
CA PHE A 188 -12.15 -23.76 6.72
C PHE A 188 -12.90 -24.25 5.47
N THR A 189 -12.90 -23.50 4.37
CA THR A 189 -13.53 -23.88 3.07
C THR A 189 -12.54 -24.48 2.08
N LEU A 190 -11.25 -24.46 2.42
CA LEU A 190 -10.21 -25.05 1.59
C LEU A 190 -10.19 -26.57 1.80
N THR A 191 -10.37 -27.32 0.73
CA THR A 191 -10.19 -28.77 0.74
C THR A 191 -8.71 -29.18 0.77
N SER A 192 -7.84 -28.29 0.32
CA SER A 192 -6.39 -28.41 0.32
C SER A 192 -5.75 -27.01 0.31
N LEU A 193 -4.64 -26.83 1.00
CA LEU A 193 -3.89 -25.59 1.00
C LEU A 193 -3.13 -25.35 -0.32
N SER A 194 -2.87 -26.40 -1.10
CA SER A 194 -2.18 -26.31 -2.40
C SER A 194 -3.07 -25.79 -3.53
N HIS A 195 -4.38 -25.95 -3.42
CA HIS A 195 -5.35 -25.60 -4.46
C HIS A 195 -6.12 -24.32 -4.10
N ALA A 196 -6.66 -23.67 -5.11
CA ALA A 196 -7.52 -22.50 -4.91
C ALA A 196 -8.86 -22.91 -4.28
N ASP A 197 -9.47 -22.02 -3.51
CA ASP A 197 -10.78 -22.22 -2.89
C ASP A 197 -11.87 -22.36 -3.95
N SER A 198 -12.39 -23.57 -4.13
CA SER A 198 -13.48 -23.87 -5.09
C SER A 198 -14.80 -23.20 -4.72
N THR A 199 -14.99 -22.84 -3.42
CA THR A 199 -16.21 -22.18 -2.94
C THR A 199 -16.15 -20.66 -3.10
N LEU A 200 -14.99 -20.09 -3.46
CA LEU A 200 -14.72 -18.65 -3.53
C LEU A 200 -14.93 -17.89 -2.22
N THR A 201 -15.10 -18.58 -1.09
CA THR A 201 -15.38 -17.96 0.21
C THR A 201 -14.23 -17.09 0.67
N LEU A 202 -12.97 -17.58 0.63
CA LEU A 202 -11.80 -16.79 1.01
C LEU A 202 -11.55 -15.59 0.08
N PRO A 203 -11.65 -15.69 -1.25
CA PRO A 203 -11.63 -14.56 -2.16
C PRO A 203 -12.69 -13.49 -1.83
N ILE A 204 -13.93 -13.91 -1.58
CA ILE A 204 -15.03 -12.99 -1.22
C ILE A 204 -14.75 -12.33 0.13
N MET A 205 -14.34 -13.09 1.15
CA MET A 205 -13.93 -12.55 2.45
C MET A 205 -12.82 -11.51 2.32
N LEU A 206 -11.81 -11.77 1.50
CA LEU A 206 -10.74 -10.81 1.22
C LEU A 206 -11.28 -9.50 0.64
N GLY A 207 -12.21 -9.59 -0.32
CA GLY A 207 -12.87 -8.44 -0.92
C GLY A 207 -13.66 -7.62 0.11
N ILE A 208 -14.48 -8.29 0.93
CA ILE A 208 -15.29 -7.65 1.98
C ILE A 208 -14.39 -6.98 3.03
N ILE A 209 -13.37 -7.66 3.54
CA ILE A 209 -12.43 -7.09 4.53
C ILE A 209 -11.68 -5.89 3.96
N THR A 210 -11.24 -5.97 2.70
CA THR A 210 -10.56 -4.85 2.05
C THR A 210 -11.50 -3.67 1.86
N LEU A 211 -12.74 -3.90 1.46
CA LEU A 211 -13.77 -2.87 1.33
C LEU A 211 -14.09 -2.24 2.70
N ALA A 212 -14.26 -3.06 3.73
CA ALA A 212 -14.47 -2.60 5.10
C ALA A 212 -13.32 -1.68 5.57
N ASN A 213 -12.07 -2.01 5.23
CA ASN A 213 -10.92 -1.16 5.55
C ASN A 213 -10.98 0.21 4.83
N VAL A 214 -11.41 0.24 3.58
CA VAL A 214 -11.60 1.49 2.82
C VAL A 214 -12.73 2.35 3.41
N GLU A 215 -13.87 1.75 3.75
CA GLU A 215 -15.03 2.48 4.27
C GLU A 215 -14.83 2.92 5.73
N SER A 216 -14.22 2.08 6.56
CA SER A 216 -13.97 2.38 7.99
C SER A 216 -12.95 3.49 8.21
N SER A 217 -12.14 3.82 7.22
CA SER A 217 -11.18 4.94 7.31
C SER A 217 -11.85 6.29 7.62
N LYS A 218 -13.16 6.40 7.42
CA LYS A 218 -13.96 7.59 7.72
C LYS A 218 -14.61 7.60 9.11
N TRP A 219 -14.63 6.50 9.83
CA TRP A 219 -15.35 6.38 11.10
C TRP A 219 -14.71 7.19 12.24
N PHE A 220 -13.42 7.38 12.19
CA PHE A 220 -12.66 8.11 13.21
C PHE A 220 -12.25 9.54 12.78
N VAL A 221 -12.86 10.03 11.73
CA VAL A 221 -12.61 11.41 11.24
C VAL A 221 -13.28 12.42 12.16
N SER A 222 -12.58 13.50 12.51
CA SER A 222 -13.15 14.57 13.35
C SER A 222 -14.28 15.29 12.63
N ALA A 223 -15.25 15.80 13.42
CA ALA A 223 -16.38 16.56 12.88
C ALA A 223 -15.96 17.80 12.05
N GLU A 224 -14.80 18.39 12.36
CA GLU A 224 -14.22 19.51 11.61
C GLU A 224 -13.77 19.11 10.20
N VAL A 225 -13.13 17.94 10.08
CA VAL A 225 -12.70 17.41 8.77
C VAL A 225 -13.92 17.05 7.94
N LEU A 226 -14.96 16.47 8.57
CA LEU A 226 -16.20 16.14 7.89
C LEU A 226 -16.94 17.40 7.38
N LYS A 227 -17.01 18.46 8.19
CA LYS A 227 -17.57 19.76 7.77
C LYS A 227 -16.79 20.33 6.59
N ARG A 228 -15.47 20.29 6.65
CA ARG A 228 -14.61 20.76 5.56
C ARG A 228 -14.80 19.95 4.27
N GLU A 229 -14.96 18.65 4.36
CA GLU A 229 -15.30 17.81 3.20
C GLU A 229 -16.66 18.18 2.61
N GLN A 230 -17.65 18.46 3.45
CA GLN A 230 -18.96 18.92 3.01
C GLN A 230 -18.90 20.29 2.31
N GLU A 231 -18.13 21.24 2.85
CA GLU A 231 -17.91 22.55 2.23
C GLU A 231 -17.24 22.42 0.87
N VAL A 232 -16.18 21.60 0.79
CA VAL A 232 -15.52 21.31 -0.49
C VAL A 232 -16.45 20.63 -1.48
N ALA A 233 -17.32 19.73 -1.00
CA ALA A 233 -18.30 19.06 -1.85
C ALA A 233 -19.36 20.05 -2.38
N LYS A 234 -19.85 20.99 -1.56
CA LYS A 234 -20.77 22.05 -1.98
C LYS A 234 -20.13 22.97 -3.02
N TRP A 235 -18.95 23.46 -2.72
CA TRP A 235 -18.19 24.32 -3.63
C TRP A 235 -17.90 23.66 -4.99
N THR A 236 -17.56 22.36 -4.97
CA THR A 236 -17.35 21.63 -6.25
C THR A 236 -18.65 21.35 -6.99
N ALA A 237 -19.76 21.17 -6.30
CA ALA A 237 -21.08 21.04 -6.92
C ALA A 237 -21.49 22.35 -7.62
N GLU A 238 -21.30 23.50 -6.98
CA GLU A 238 -21.56 24.82 -7.54
C GLU A 238 -20.72 25.10 -8.78
N ARG A 239 -19.43 24.75 -8.78
CA ARG A 239 -18.57 24.90 -9.96
C ARG A 239 -18.96 23.99 -11.12
N ARG A 240 -19.41 22.75 -10.82
CA ARG A 240 -19.96 21.85 -11.85
C ARG A 240 -21.25 22.40 -12.46
N ALA A 241 -22.10 23.00 -11.64
CA ALA A 241 -23.32 23.65 -12.14
C ALA A 241 -23.02 24.82 -13.10
N ARG A 242 -21.85 25.45 -12.98
CA ARG A 242 -21.34 26.47 -13.91
C ARG A 242 -20.64 25.91 -15.16
N GLY A 243 -20.63 24.58 -15.34
CA GLY A 243 -19.97 23.93 -16.48
C GLY A 243 -18.45 23.71 -16.32
N GLU A 244 -17.88 23.98 -15.14
CA GLU A 244 -16.46 23.79 -14.91
C GLU A 244 -16.16 22.31 -14.58
N GLN A 245 -15.16 21.74 -15.24
CA GLN A 245 -14.68 20.40 -14.91
C GLN A 245 -13.80 20.46 -13.66
N VAL A 246 -14.35 20.07 -12.51
CA VAL A 246 -13.62 20.00 -11.25
C VAL A 246 -13.29 18.57 -10.93
N LEU A 247 -12.02 18.20 -11.03
CA LEU A 247 -11.50 16.90 -10.59
C LEU A 247 -11.40 16.88 -9.06
N GLN A 248 -11.94 15.83 -8.44
CA GLN A 248 -11.83 15.59 -6.99
C GLN A 248 -10.87 14.41 -6.75
N PRO A 249 -9.58 14.64 -6.48
CA PRO A 249 -8.59 13.56 -6.33
C PRO A 249 -8.96 12.55 -5.24
N SER A 250 -9.58 13.00 -4.14
CA SER A 250 -10.01 12.13 -3.04
C SER A 250 -11.11 11.14 -3.46
N LYS A 251 -12.09 11.59 -4.27
CA LYS A 251 -13.14 10.69 -4.79
C LYS A 251 -12.60 9.70 -5.81
N ILE A 252 -11.70 10.15 -6.69
CA ILE A 252 -11.05 9.29 -7.67
C ILE A 252 -10.27 8.19 -6.94
N TYR A 253 -9.48 8.55 -5.93
CA TYR A 253 -8.71 7.61 -5.12
C TYR A 253 -9.62 6.60 -4.40
N GLN A 254 -10.71 7.03 -3.75
CA GLN A 254 -11.64 6.13 -3.08
C GLN A 254 -12.33 5.18 -4.06
N THR A 255 -12.76 5.68 -5.23
CA THR A 255 -13.36 4.83 -6.26
C THR A 255 -12.36 3.81 -6.81
N ALA A 256 -11.11 4.22 -7.04
CA ALA A 256 -10.04 3.30 -7.46
C ALA A 256 -9.79 2.22 -6.42
N LEU A 257 -9.77 2.55 -5.12
CA LEU A 257 -9.61 1.57 -4.04
C LEU A 257 -10.79 0.57 -3.97
N ARG A 258 -12.03 1.04 -4.20
CA ARG A 258 -13.21 0.15 -4.24
C ARG A 258 -13.14 -0.81 -5.43
N ILE A 259 -12.79 -0.31 -6.62
CA ILE A 259 -12.60 -1.14 -7.81
C ILE A 259 -11.49 -2.17 -7.57
N LEU A 260 -10.38 -1.74 -6.95
CA LEU A 260 -9.28 -2.64 -6.60
C LEU A 260 -9.71 -3.71 -5.59
N SER A 261 -10.58 -3.37 -4.63
CA SER A 261 -11.11 -4.34 -3.65
C SER A 261 -11.91 -5.46 -4.34
N VAL A 262 -12.73 -5.10 -5.34
CA VAL A 262 -13.47 -6.09 -6.15
C VAL A 262 -12.51 -6.88 -7.05
N GLY A 263 -11.56 -6.21 -7.69
CA GLY A 263 -10.57 -6.87 -8.55
C GLY A 263 -9.71 -7.89 -7.80
N ARG A 264 -9.45 -7.67 -6.51
CA ARG A 264 -8.73 -8.62 -5.66
C ARG A 264 -9.45 -9.96 -5.49
N ILE A 265 -10.78 -9.99 -5.54
CA ILE A 265 -11.57 -11.23 -5.49
C ILE A 265 -11.20 -12.12 -6.67
N LEU A 266 -11.17 -11.54 -7.88
CA LEU A 266 -10.84 -12.28 -9.11
C LEU A 266 -9.41 -12.83 -9.08
N ILE A 267 -8.46 -12.00 -8.64
CA ILE A 267 -7.06 -12.43 -8.53
C ILE A 267 -6.92 -13.50 -7.46
N ALA A 268 -7.58 -13.32 -6.30
CA ALA A 268 -7.54 -14.28 -5.21
C ALA A 268 -8.11 -15.64 -5.60
N ALA A 269 -9.13 -15.69 -6.45
CA ALA A 269 -9.71 -16.94 -6.94
C ALA A 269 -8.75 -17.80 -7.77
N MET A 270 -7.64 -17.22 -8.26
CA MET A 270 -6.67 -17.90 -9.13
C MET A 270 -5.42 -18.38 -8.41
N VAL A 271 -5.21 -17.99 -7.15
CA VAL A 271 -4.00 -18.33 -6.39
C VAL A 271 -4.24 -19.51 -5.46
N PRO A 272 -3.17 -20.25 -5.05
CA PRO A 272 -3.28 -21.36 -4.10
C PRO A 272 -3.91 -20.96 -2.76
N GLY A 273 -4.53 -21.90 -2.05
CA GLY A 273 -5.16 -21.70 -0.74
C GLY A 273 -4.24 -21.11 0.31
N THR A 274 -2.96 -21.50 0.32
CA THR A 274 -1.92 -20.89 1.18
C THR A 274 -1.83 -19.38 1.00
N VAL A 275 -1.81 -18.92 -0.24
CA VAL A 275 -1.74 -17.48 -0.58
C VAL A 275 -3.05 -16.78 -0.24
N GLN A 276 -4.19 -17.43 -0.51
CA GLN A 276 -5.51 -16.90 -0.14
C GLN A 276 -5.61 -16.70 1.37
N LEU A 277 -5.25 -17.71 2.15
CA LEU A 277 -5.25 -17.65 3.62
C LEU A 277 -4.33 -16.54 4.13
N TYR A 278 -3.12 -16.44 3.58
CA TYR A 278 -2.20 -15.35 3.88
C TYR A 278 -2.80 -13.97 3.58
N TRP A 279 -3.44 -13.79 2.42
CA TRP A 279 -4.01 -12.50 2.02
C TRP A 279 -5.20 -12.12 2.91
N VAL A 280 -6.07 -13.06 3.25
CA VAL A 280 -7.20 -12.84 4.17
C VAL A 280 -6.70 -12.47 5.56
N THR A 281 -5.76 -13.24 6.11
CA THR A 281 -5.15 -12.97 7.44
C THR A 281 -4.47 -11.60 7.45
N SER A 282 -3.71 -11.30 6.41
CA SER A 282 -2.99 -10.05 6.24
C SER A 282 -3.95 -8.85 6.12
N ALA A 283 -5.06 -8.98 5.41
CA ALA A 283 -6.08 -7.95 5.28
C ALA A 283 -6.85 -7.74 6.59
N THR A 284 -7.20 -8.82 7.28
CA THR A 284 -7.86 -8.79 8.59
C THR A 284 -7.00 -8.09 9.63
N PHE A 285 -5.72 -8.47 9.71
CA PHE A 285 -4.77 -7.78 10.58
C PHE A 285 -4.65 -6.29 10.24
N GLY A 286 -4.57 -5.94 8.94
CA GLY A 286 -4.51 -4.57 8.47
C GLY A 286 -5.72 -3.75 8.88
N LEU A 287 -6.93 -4.33 8.84
CA LEU A 287 -8.17 -3.70 9.29
C LEU A 287 -8.12 -3.39 10.79
N PHE A 288 -7.76 -4.36 11.63
CA PHE A 288 -7.61 -4.14 13.07
C PHE A 288 -6.52 -3.14 13.40
N GLN A 289 -5.38 -3.21 12.70
CA GLN A 289 -4.29 -2.24 12.85
C GLN A 289 -4.76 -0.81 12.54
N SER A 290 -5.51 -0.62 11.45
CA SER A 290 -6.04 0.69 11.06
C SER A 290 -6.99 1.23 12.13
N TRP A 291 -7.93 0.42 12.60
CA TRP A 291 -8.87 0.81 13.66
C TRP A 291 -8.17 1.18 14.97
N THR A 292 -7.19 0.36 15.38
CA THR A 292 -6.42 0.61 16.61
C THR A 292 -5.64 1.92 16.52
N LEU A 293 -4.97 2.17 15.39
CA LEU A 293 -4.18 3.39 15.18
C LEU A 293 -5.07 4.64 15.07
N ASP A 294 -6.22 4.54 14.41
CA ASP A 294 -7.17 5.64 14.27
C ASP A 294 -7.85 5.97 15.60
N TYR A 295 -8.21 4.95 16.39
CA TYR A 295 -8.72 5.12 17.75
C TYR A 295 -7.69 5.77 18.67
N TRP A 296 -6.44 5.34 18.60
CA TRP A 296 -5.35 5.94 19.36
C TRP A 296 -5.12 7.41 18.99
N ASP A 297 -5.15 7.73 17.71
CA ASP A 297 -5.03 9.11 17.20
C ASP A 297 -6.20 9.98 17.67
N MET A 298 -7.43 9.49 17.60
CA MET A 298 -8.62 10.17 18.11
C MET A 298 -8.50 10.48 19.61
N ARG A 299 -8.09 9.50 20.43
CA ARG A 299 -7.86 9.70 21.87
C ARG A 299 -6.78 10.73 22.15
N ARG A 300 -5.72 10.76 21.35
CA ARG A 300 -4.63 11.70 21.47
C ARG A 300 -5.08 13.14 21.15
N ARG A 301 -5.89 13.32 20.11
CA ARG A 301 -6.49 14.62 19.74
C ARG A 301 -7.41 15.16 20.84
N GLN A 302 -8.24 14.31 21.42
CA GLN A 302 -9.13 14.70 22.53
C GLN A 302 -8.33 15.20 23.74
N ARG A 303 -7.28 14.49 24.13
CA ARG A 303 -6.40 14.90 25.25
C ARG A 303 -5.71 16.23 24.97
N HIS A 304 -5.24 16.44 23.74
CA HIS A 304 -4.61 17.69 23.34
C HIS A 304 -5.59 18.87 23.41
N ALA A 305 -6.79 18.70 22.88
CA ALA A 305 -7.83 19.74 22.92
C ALA A 305 -8.25 20.14 24.35
N ILE A 306 -8.31 19.17 25.28
CA ILE A 306 -8.59 19.46 26.70
C ILE A 306 -7.45 20.27 27.33
N SER A 307 -6.20 19.89 27.05
CA SER A 307 -5.02 20.60 27.58
C SER A 307 -4.91 22.03 27.04
N GLU A 308 -5.27 22.28 25.79
CA GLU A 308 -5.31 23.65 25.24
C GLU A 308 -6.39 24.50 25.92
N LYS A 309 -7.61 23.99 26.08
CA LYS A 309 -8.69 24.70 26.79
C LYS A 309 -8.31 25.06 28.23
N GLN A 310 -7.58 24.19 28.94
CA GLN A 310 -7.12 24.46 30.28
C GLN A 310 -6.05 25.59 30.33
N LYS A 311 -5.19 25.68 29.28
CA LYS A 311 -4.21 26.76 29.16
C LYS A 311 -4.82 28.13 28.86
N ASP A 312 -5.91 28.12 28.06
CA ASP A 312 -6.62 29.36 27.69
C ASP A 312 -7.52 29.87 28.83
N SER A 313 -7.83 29.02 29.82
CA SER A 313 -8.64 29.38 30.99
C SER A 313 -7.82 29.75 32.25
N ALA A 314 -6.50 29.57 32.21
CA ALA A 314 -5.54 29.91 33.28
C ALA A 314 -4.80 31.20 32.97
#